data_96e319a754f83108097fef98eb2d6846
#
_entry.id   96e319a754f83108097fef98eb2d6846
#
_cell.length_a   1.000
_cell.length_b   1.000
_cell.length_c   1.000
_cell.angle_alpha   90.00
_cell.angle_beta   90.00
_cell.angle_gamma   90.00
#
_symmetry.space_group_name_H-M   'P 1'
#
loop_
_entity.id
_entity.type
_entity.pdbx_description
1 polymer ?
#
loop_
_entity_poly.entity_id
_entity_poly.type
_entity_poly.pdbx_seq_one_letter_code
_entity_poly.pdbx_strand_id
1 'polypeptide(L)'
;ELESGRLEFSYDNPSAEENWPRILLNWRTNLLGSSAKGTEFFLRHLLGIDSDATAEELAPEDRPRTIKWVDEAPKGKLDLMMTTDFRNTSTTLVSDLIFPAATWYEKHDMSSTDMHPYLHSFNAAINPPWEARSDYEVFRDLAAALSDKATKWLGVQRDVITQPSHHDTPDELGMPNGVVPDVDKQGLIPGVTMPKLHVVERDYTKIYEKWAHLGPLPAKLGTGVHGTKFNVEKQVKELELICGTSETSMGELVDLSKDTKVIDAILHLSGVSNGELAKQGFEYLSSRTGKDLTPLGTADEDVRITWDDIKERPKEVITSPEWTADKRLSLIHISEPTR
;
A
#
# COMPACT_ATOMS: atom_id res chain seq x y z
N GLU A 1 -13.37 28.64 -5.48
CA GLU A 1 -13.94 27.61 -6.36
C GLU A 1 -14.89 26.69 -5.59
N LEU A 2 -14.53 26.23 -4.38
CA LEU A 2 -15.42 25.47 -3.50
C LEU A 2 -16.71 26.22 -3.16
N GLU A 3 -16.61 27.50 -2.77
CA GLU A 3 -17.78 28.33 -2.45
C GLU A 3 -18.72 28.54 -3.66
N SER A 4 -18.20 28.46 -4.86
CA SER A 4 -18.98 28.60 -6.10
C SER A 4 -19.51 27.28 -6.68
N GLY A 5 -19.24 26.14 -6.02
CA GLY A 5 -19.62 24.83 -6.48
C GLY A 5 -18.90 24.37 -7.77
N ARG A 6 -17.81 25.05 -8.16
CA ARG A 6 -16.99 24.63 -9.32
C ARG A 6 -15.98 23.57 -8.97
N LEU A 7 -15.74 23.36 -7.72
CA LEU A 7 -14.89 22.33 -7.13
C LEU A 7 -15.62 21.75 -5.92
N GLU A 8 -15.69 20.45 -5.84
CA GLU A 8 -16.32 19.72 -4.75
C GLU A 8 -15.30 18.78 -4.12
N PHE A 9 -15.50 18.42 -2.88
CA PHE A 9 -14.74 17.35 -2.27
C PHE A 9 -15.13 16.02 -2.91
N SER A 10 -14.17 15.15 -3.15
CA SER A 10 -14.44 13.80 -3.68
C SER A 10 -15.32 12.97 -2.74
N TYR A 11 -15.41 13.34 -1.49
CA TYR A 11 -16.16 12.61 -0.47
C TYR A 11 -16.83 13.58 0.51
N ASP A 12 -17.89 14.20 0.04
CA ASP A 12 -18.79 15.00 0.88
C ASP A 12 -20.05 14.19 1.20
N ASN A 13 -20.61 14.33 2.37
CA ASN A 13 -21.78 13.59 2.85
C ASN A 13 -21.68 12.06 2.64
N PRO A 14 -20.85 11.35 3.42
CA PRO A 14 -20.55 9.91 3.22
C PRO A 14 -21.78 9.00 3.39
N SER A 15 -22.88 9.50 3.94
CA SER A 15 -24.12 8.74 4.10
C SER A 15 -25.07 8.85 2.90
N ALA A 16 -24.84 9.80 2.00
CA ALA A 16 -25.65 9.93 0.79
C ALA A 16 -25.49 8.73 -0.14
N GLU A 17 -26.52 8.36 -0.85
CA GLU A 17 -26.52 7.16 -1.72
C GLU A 17 -25.49 7.28 -2.85
N GLU A 18 -25.30 8.47 -3.39
CA GLU A 18 -24.29 8.78 -4.41
C GLU A 18 -22.85 8.56 -3.95
N ASN A 19 -22.62 8.60 -2.63
CA ASN A 19 -21.31 8.43 -2.00
C ASN A 19 -21.10 7.03 -1.40
N TRP A 20 -22.04 6.12 -1.61
CA TRP A 20 -21.84 4.75 -1.11
C TRP A 20 -20.65 4.07 -1.78
N PRO A 21 -19.89 3.25 -1.04
CA PRO A 21 -18.86 2.42 -1.65
C PRO A 21 -19.52 1.45 -2.63
N ARG A 22 -19.13 1.53 -3.91
CA ARG A 22 -19.76 0.73 -4.97
C ARG A 22 -18.97 -0.53 -5.28
N ILE A 23 -17.65 -0.51 -5.00
CA ILE A 23 -16.74 -1.61 -5.27
C ILE A 23 -15.98 -1.96 -4.00
N LEU A 24 -15.93 -3.24 -3.66
CA LEU A 24 -15.10 -3.79 -2.57
C LEU A 24 -14.12 -4.81 -3.15
N LEU A 25 -12.84 -4.54 -2.97
CA LEU A 25 -11.78 -5.49 -3.28
C LEU A 25 -11.20 -6.07 -1.99
N ASN A 26 -11.35 -7.36 -1.79
CA ASN A 26 -10.75 -8.09 -0.69
C ASN A 26 -9.46 -8.76 -1.15
N TRP A 27 -8.39 -8.46 -0.45
CA TRP A 27 -7.10 -9.06 -0.72
C TRP A 27 -6.66 -9.95 0.46
N ARG A 28 -6.74 -11.27 0.26
CA ARG A 28 -6.35 -12.29 1.22
C ARG A 28 -7.00 -12.11 2.60
N THR A 29 -8.25 -11.72 2.61
CA THR A 29 -9.00 -11.55 3.86
C THR A 29 -10.30 -12.33 3.84
N ASN A 30 -10.54 -13.13 4.87
CA ASN A 30 -11.84 -13.69 5.11
C ASN A 30 -12.67 -12.72 5.95
N LEU A 31 -13.10 -11.62 5.33
CA LEU A 31 -13.80 -10.53 5.99
C LEU A 31 -15.05 -11.00 6.75
N LEU A 32 -15.86 -11.85 6.13
CA LEU A 32 -17.08 -12.39 6.76
C LEU A 32 -16.76 -13.39 7.87
N GLY A 33 -15.80 -14.28 7.66
CA GLY A 33 -15.48 -15.31 8.63
C GLY A 33 -14.67 -14.83 9.83
N SER A 34 -13.88 -13.76 9.67
CA SER A 34 -13.04 -13.21 10.75
C SER A 34 -13.67 -12.05 11.50
N SER A 35 -14.68 -11.39 10.92
CA SER A 35 -15.35 -10.21 11.50
C SER A 35 -16.67 -10.58 12.18
N ALA A 36 -16.64 -11.51 13.12
CA ALA A 36 -17.83 -12.06 13.77
C ALA A 36 -18.87 -11.01 14.23
N LYS A 37 -18.44 -9.81 14.56
CA LYS A 37 -19.33 -8.71 14.97
C LYS A 37 -19.95 -7.96 13.78
N GLY A 38 -19.40 -8.10 12.59
CA GLY A 38 -19.79 -7.33 11.40
C GLY A 38 -20.45 -8.17 10.31
N THR A 39 -20.51 -9.48 10.45
CA THR A 39 -20.98 -10.39 9.38
C THR A 39 -22.36 -10.03 8.88
N GLU A 40 -23.31 -9.83 9.76
CA GLU A 40 -24.68 -9.46 9.38
C GLU A 40 -24.74 -8.07 8.72
N PHE A 41 -23.98 -7.10 9.23
CA PHE A 41 -23.90 -5.78 8.61
C PHE A 41 -23.37 -5.89 7.17
N PHE A 42 -22.31 -6.68 6.92
CA PHE A 42 -21.80 -6.89 5.57
C PHE A 42 -22.83 -7.53 4.66
N LEU A 43 -23.48 -8.59 5.12
CA LEU A 43 -24.48 -9.31 4.31
C LEU A 43 -25.68 -8.40 3.98
N ARG A 44 -26.26 -7.73 4.95
CA ARG A 44 -27.48 -6.95 4.76
C ARG A 44 -27.24 -5.59 4.14
N HIS A 45 -26.28 -4.81 4.67
CA HIS A 45 -26.10 -3.42 4.27
C HIS A 45 -25.13 -3.20 3.13
N LEU A 46 -24.10 -4.03 3.00
CA LEU A 46 -23.16 -3.92 1.89
C LEU A 46 -23.61 -4.74 0.70
N LEU A 47 -24.03 -5.98 0.93
CA LEU A 47 -24.38 -6.91 -0.15
C LEU A 47 -25.88 -6.96 -0.45
N GLY A 48 -26.75 -6.49 0.46
CA GLY A 48 -28.20 -6.54 0.28
C GLY A 48 -28.75 -7.96 0.28
N ILE A 49 -28.07 -8.88 0.95
CA ILE A 49 -28.50 -10.27 1.07
C ILE A 49 -29.52 -10.38 2.20
N ASP A 50 -30.72 -10.86 1.86
CA ASP A 50 -31.69 -11.32 2.83
C ASP A 50 -31.38 -12.80 3.12
N SER A 51 -30.83 -13.05 4.30
CA SER A 51 -30.35 -14.38 4.67
C SER A 51 -31.07 -14.88 5.92
N ASP A 52 -31.58 -16.09 5.85
CA ASP A 52 -32.10 -16.83 7.00
C ASP A 52 -31.02 -17.32 7.96
N ALA A 53 -29.73 -17.06 7.65
CA ALA A 53 -28.60 -17.35 8.52
C ALA A 53 -28.46 -16.32 9.67
N THR A 54 -29.55 -15.76 10.13
CA THR A 54 -29.60 -14.96 11.33
C THR A 54 -29.62 -15.85 12.56
N ALA A 55 -28.97 -15.38 13.64
CA ALA A 55 -29.09 -16.04 14.94
C ALA A 55 -30.55 -16.16 15.34
N GLU A 56 -30.91 -17.20 16.11
CA GLU A 56 -32.24 -17.34 16.67
C GLU A 56 -32.63 -16.04 17.40
N GLU A 57 -33.88 -15.62 17.23
CA GLU A 57 -34.36 -14.44 17.90
C GLU A 57 -34.27 -14.60 19.41
N LEU A 58 -33.71 -13.59 20.06
CA LEU A 58 -33.70 -13.53 21.52
C LEU A 58 -35.13 -13.48 22.06
N ALA A 59 -35.36 -14.09 23.21
CA ALA A 59 -36.60 -13.96 23.93
C ALA A 59 -36.92 -12.45 24.15
N PRO A 60 -38.19 -12.04 24.15
CA PRO A 60 -38.57 -10.63 24.23
C PRO A 60 -37.94 -9.87 25.40
N GLU A 61 -37.74 -10.55 26.53
CA GLU A 61 -37.11 -10.02 27.75
C GLU A 61 -35.61 -9.75 27.59
N ASP A 62 -34.94 -10.49 26.70
CA ASP A 62 -33.50 -10.40 26.46
C ASP A 62 -33.16 -9.46 25.30
N ARG A 63 -34.13 -8.94 24.59
CA ARG A 63 -33.93 -8.04 23.44
C ARG A 63 -33.39 -6.70 23.86
N PRO A 64 -32.31 -6.19 23.22
CA PRO A 64 -31.83 -4.85 23.46
C PRO A 64 -32.91 -3.81 23.12
N ARG A 65 -33.21 -2.93 24.04
CA ARG A 65 -34.29 -1.91 23.90
C ARG A 65 -34.04 -0.85 22.82
N THR A 66 -32.81 -0.77 22.30
CA THR A 66 -32.35 0.33 21.42
C THR A 66 -32.05 -0.10 19.99
N ILE A 67 -32.20 -1.38 19.64
CA ILE A 67 -31.97 -1.86 18.29
C ILE A 67 -33.28 -1.88 17.52
N LYS A 68 -33.34 -1.08 16.46
CA LYS A 68 -34.43 -1.18 15.47
C LYS A 68 -34.04 -2.25 14.47
N TRP A 69 -34.80 -3.33 14.47
CA TRP A 69 -34.73 -4.33 13.41
C TRP A 69 -35.44 -3.81 12.17
N VAL A 70 -34.85 -4.04 11.00
CA VAL A 70 -35.46 -3.73 9.72
C VAL A 70 -35.96 -5.04 9.13
N ASP A 71 -37.29 -5.18 9.02
CA ASP A 71 -37.92 -6.41 8.55
C ASP A 71 -37.65 -6.70 7.06
N GLU A 72 -37.42 -5.64 6.26
CA GLU A 72 -37.03 -5.77 4.87
C GLU A 72 -35.50 -5.65 4.73
N ALA A 73 -34.89 -6.49 3.88
CA ALA A 73 -33.50 -6.39 3.58
C ALA A 73 -33.19 -5.01 2.98
N PRO A 74 -32.21 -4.28 3.52
CA PRO A 74 -31.83 -3.00 2.95
C PRO A 74 -31.23 -3.22 1.56
N LYS A 75 -31.35 -2.20 0.71
CA LYS A 75 -30.62 -2.16 -0.55
C LYS A 75 -29.12 -2.27 -0.29
N GLY A 76 -28.45 -3.20 -0.97
CA GLY A 76 -27.01 -3.32 -0.88
C GLY A 76 -26.29 -2.08 -1.40
N LYS A 77 -25.23 -1.67 -0.70
CA LYS A 77 -24.44 -0.50 -1.10
C LYS A 77 -23.44 -0.81 -2.21
N LEU A 78 -23.00 -2.08 -2.30
CA LEU A 78 -22.02 -2.51 -3.28
C LEU A 78 -22.68 -2.94 -4.59
N ASP A 79 -22.05 -2.55 -5.69
CA ASP A 79 -22.38 -3.06 -7.03
C ASP A 79 -21.49 -4.26 -7.40
N LEU A 80 -20.26 -4.29 -6.86
CA LEU A 80 -19.27 -5.31 -7.22
C LEU A 80 -18.41 -5.64 -6.02
N MET A 81 -18.32 -6.92 -5.70
CA MET A 81 -17.40 -7.46 -4.72
C MET A 81 -16.41 -8.39 -5.39
N MET A 82 -15.13 -8.04 -5.30
CA MET A 82 -14.03 -8.85 -5.83
C MET A 82 -13.18 -9.38 -4.68
N THR A 83 -12.75 -10.62 -4.79
CA THR A 83 -11.85 -11.22 -3.79
C THR A 83 -10.70 -11.93 -4.49
N THR A 84 -9.47 -11.59 -4.09
CA THR A 84 -8.29 -12.39 -4.42
C THR A 84 -7.87 -13.20 -3.20
N ASP A 85 -7.89 -14.51 -3.32
CA ASP A 85 -7.55 -15.44 -2.22
C ASP A 85 -7.07 -16.77 -2.79
N PHE A 86 -6.26 -17.49 -2.02
CA PHE A 86 -5.81 -18.85 -2.33
C PHE A 86 -6.67 -19.93 -1.69
N ARG A 87 -7.73 -19.54 -1.00
CA ARG A 87 -8.70 -20.44 -0.36
C ARG A 87 -10.11 -20.02 -0.70
N ASN A 88 -10.98 -21.03 -0.75
CA ASN A 88 -12.41 -20.77 -0.74
C ASN A 88 -12.85 -20.48 0.70
N THR A 89 -13.31 -19.27 0.94
CA THR A 89 -13.69 -18.75 2.26
C THR A 89 -15.16 -18.33 2.25
N SER A 90 -15.73 -18.02 3.41
CA SER A 90 -17.09 -17.44 3.48
C SER A 90 -17.20 -16.13 2.71
N THR A 91 -16.12 -15.37 2.59
CA THR A 91 -16.07 -14.14 1.80
C THR A 91 -16.09 -14.42 0.31
N THR A 92 -15.34 -15.41 -0.17
CA THR A 92 -15.34 -15.78 -1.60
C THR A 92 -16.70 -16.33 -2.05
N LEU A 93 -17.45 -17.01 -1.17
CA LEU A 93 -18.77 -17.56 -1.50
C LEU A 93 -19.80 -16.50 -1.90
N VAL A 94 -19.63 -15.27 -1.46
CA VAL A 94 -20.54 -14.14 -1.77
C VAL A 94 -19.90 -13.09 -2.68
N SER A 95 -18.71 -13.35 -3.19
CA SER A 95 -18.03 -12.45 -4.12
C SER A 95 -18.53 -12.65 -5.54
N ASP A 96 -18.70 -11.55 -6.28
CA ASP A 96 -19.09 -11.58 -7.70
C ASP A 96 -17.95 -12.08 -8.58
N LEU A 97 -16.71 -11.69 -8.24
CA LEU A 97 -15.50 -12.11 -8.94
C LEU A 97 -14.48 -12.65 -7.95
N ILE A 98 -13.88 -13.78 -8.31
CA ILE A 98 -12.81 -14.40 -7.52
C ILE A 98 -11.59 -14.52 -8.40
N PHE A 99 -10.47 -13.97 -7.91
CA PHE A 99 -9.15 -14.12 -8.51
C PHE A 99 -8.36 -15.14 -7.70
N PRO A 100 -8.17 -16.36 -8.20
CA PRO A 100 -7.40 -17.36 -7.48
C PRO A 100 -5.95 -16.94 -7.36
N ALA A 101 -5.45 -16.79 -6.13
CA ALA A 101 -4.11 -16.36 -5.85
C ALA A 101 -3.17 -17.55 -5.67
N ALA A 102 -1.96 -17.43 -6.20
CA ALA A 102 -0.88 -18.39 -5.97
C ALA A 102 -0.49 -18.45 -4.50
N THR A 103 -0.17 -19.65 -4.02
CA THR A 103 0.37 -19.87 -2.67
C THR A 103 1.89 -19.65 -2.65
N TRP A 104 2.50 -19.77 -1.46
CA TRP A 104 3.93 -19.52 -1.26
C TRP A 104 4.86 -20.38 -2.11
N TYR A 105 4.45 -21.59 -2.47
CA TYR A 105 5.24 -22.51 -3.31
C TYR A 105 5.00 -22.32 -4.81
N GLU A 106 4.12 -21.41 -5.18
CA GLU A 106 3.63 -21.19 -6.54
C GLU A 106 3.99 -19.80 -7.08
N LYS A 107 4.68 -18.97 -6.30
CA LYS A 107 5.05 -17.60 -6.68
C LYS A 107 6.43 -17.22 -6.17
N HIS A 108 6.98 -16.16 -6.76
CA HIS A 108 8.13 -15.46 -6.22
C HIS A 108 7.66 -14.32 -5.33
N ASP A 109 8.26 -14.20 -4.15
CA ASP A 109 7.97 -13.14 -3.19
C ASP A 109 9.11 -13.05 -2.18
N MET A 110 9.09 -12.04 -1.34
CA MET A 110 10.04 -11.93 -0.22
C MET A 110 9.30 -11.68 1.08
N SER A 111 9.93 -12.04 2.17
CA SER A 111 9.44 -11.77 3.50
C SER A 111 10.56 -11.25 4.39
N SER A 112 10.22 -10.23 5.15
CA SER A 112 10.98 -9.78 6.30
C SER A 112 10.01 -9.53 7.44
N THR A 113 10.50 -9.58 8.67
CA THR A 113 9.68 -9.33 9.86
C THR A 113 10.57 -8.78 10.97
N ASP A 114 10.02 -8.02 11.87
CA ASP A 114 10.66 -7.57 13.09
C ASP A 114 10.86 -8.71 14.13
N MET A 115 10.32 -9.89 13.84
CA MET A 115 10.45 -11.09 14.70
C MET A 115 11.80 -11.79 14.54
N HIS A 116 12.53 -11.55 13.44
CA HIS A 116 13.85 -12.12 13.19
C HIS A 116 14.67 -11.25 12.21
N PRO A 117 16.00 -11.30 12.24
CA PRO A 117 16.87 -10.46 11.43
C PRO A 117 17.17 -11.08 10.04
N TYR A 118 16.20 -11.70 9.38
CA TYR A 118 16.45 -12.38 8.11
C TYR A 118 15.50 -11.89 7.02
N LEU A 119 16.06 -11.78 5.81
CA LEU A 119 15.33 -11.65 4.57
C LEU A 119 15.17 -13.04 3.95
N HIS A 120 13.93 -13.42 3.70
CA HIS A 120 13.58 -14.71 3.11
C HIS A 120 12.98 -14.52 1.72
N SER A 121 13.26 -15.46 0.83
CA SER A 121 12.52 -15.58 -0.42
C SER A 121 11.40 -16.62 -0.30
N PHE A 122 10.37 -16.40 -1.06
CA PHE A 122 9.45 -17.44 -1.51
C PHE A 122 9.80 -17.73 -2.96
N ASN A 123 10.27 -18.95 -3.23
CA ASN A 123 10.58 -19.39 -4.59
C ASN A 123 9.49 -20.31 -5.09
N ALA A 124 9.02 -20.07 -6.29
CA ALA A 124 8.09 -20.97 -6.94
C ALA A 124 8.74 -22.35 -7.11
N ALA A 125 8.24 -23.36 -6.42
CA ALA A 125 8.63 -24.76 -6.58
C ALA A 125 7.83 -25.45 -7.69
N ILE A 126 6.61 -24.95 -7.93
CA ILE A 126 5.68 -25.41 -8.97
C ILE A 126 5.01 -24.20 -9.60
N ASN A 127 4.51 -24.35 -10.81
CA ASN A 127 3.66 -23.32 -11.41
C ASN A 127 2.31 -23.26 -10.71
N PRO A 128 1.70 -22.07 -10.61
CA PRO A 128 0.35 -21.95 -10.11
C PRO A 128 -0.63 -22.84 -10.92
N PRO A 129 -1.57 -23.52 -10.26
CA PRO A 129 -2.55 -24.35 -10.97
C PRO A 129 -3.62 -23.48 -11.64
N TRP A 130 -4.17 -23.94 -12.75
CA TRP A 130 -5.28 -23.33 -13.48
C TRP A 130 -5.06 -21.85 -13.81
N GLU A 131 -5.96 -21.01 -13.32
CA GLU A 131 -5.95 -19.57 -13.51
C GLU A 131 -5.29 -18.82 -12.34
N ALA A 132 -4.74 -19.54 -11.35
CA ALA A 132 -4.07 -18.92 -10.22
C ALA A 132 -2.83 -18.12 -10.66
N ARG A 133 -2.67 -16.94 -10.09
CA ARG A 133 -1.57 -16.01 -10.38
C ARG A 133 -1.01 -15.45 -9.09
N SER A 134 0.21 -14.93 -9.14
CA SER A 134 0.72 -14.16 -8.01
C SER A 134 -0.16 -12.92 -7.77
N ASP A 135 -0.19 -12.45 -6.54
CA ASP A 135 -0.94 -11.22 -6.21
C ASP A 135 -0.47 -10.06 -7.07
N TYR A 136 0.85 -9.99 -7.31
CA TYR A 136 1.43 -8.96 -8.16
C TYR A 136 0.86 -8.99 -9.58
N GLU A 137 0.78 -10.18 -10.19
CA GLU A 137 0.22 -10.34 -11.53
C GLU A 137 -1.26 -9.99 -11.60
N VAL A 138 -2.04 -10.38 -10.58
CA VAL A 138 -3.47 -10.02 -10.51
C VAL A 138 -3.63 -8.50 -10.50
N PHE A 139 -2.91 -7.79 -9.65
CA PHE A 139 -3.00 -6.32 -9.58
C PHE A 139 -2.41 -5.62 -10.80
N ARG A 140 -1.33 -6.15 -11.38
CA ARG A 140 -0.75 -5.64 -12.63
C ARG A 140 -1.76 -5.71 -13.77
N ASP A 141 -2.41 -6.86 -13.94
CA ASP A 141 -3.36 -7.08 -15.02
C ASP A 141 -4.65 -6.27 -14.79
N LEU A 142 -5.08 -6.12 -13.53
CA LEU A 142 -6.17 -5.22 -13.16
C LEU A 142 -5.81 -3.76 -13.48
N ALA A 143 -4.60 -3.31 -13.16
CA ALA A 143 -4.14 -1.97 -13.49
C ALA A 143 -4.13 -1.72 -15.00
N ALA A 144 -3.72 -2.72 -15.80
CA ALA A 144 -3.75 -2.65 -17.26
C ALA A 144 -5.19 -2.52 -17.79
N ALA A 145 -6.10 -3.36 -17.30
CA ALA A 145 -7.49 -3.31 -17.69
C ALA A 145 -8.17 -2.00 -17.32
N LEU A 146 -7.88 -1.47 -16.13
CA LEU A 146 -8.39 -0.17 -15.68
C LEU A 146 -7.87 0.96 -16.56
N SER A 147 -6.56 0.98 -16.87
CA SER A 147 -5.97 2.00 -17.75
C SER A 147 -6.61 2.00 -19.12
N ASP A 148 -6.84 0.83 -19.73
CA ASP A 148 -7.51 0.72 -21.03
C ASP A 148 -8.93 1.31 -20.97
N LYS A 149 -9.73 0.90 -19.98
CA LYS A 149 -11.11 1.39 -19.84
C LYS A 149 -11.18 2.86 -19.43
N ALA A 150 -10.21 3.33 -18.67
CA ALA A 150 -10.14 4.71 -18.22
C ALA A 150 -10.02 5.71 -19.39
N THR A 151 -9.43 5.32 -20.51
CA THR A 151 -9.35 6.18 -21.70
C THR A 151 -10.72 6.67 -22.18
N LYS A 152 -11.74 5.85 -21.98
CA LYS A 152 -13.12 6.15 -22.39
C LYS A 152 -13.98 6.70 -21.25
N TRP A 153 -13.80 6.20 -20.04
CA TRP A 153 -14.79 6.37 -18.97
C TRP A 153 -14.36 7.33 -17.86
N LEU A 154 -13.08 7.44 -17.59
CA LEU A 154 -12.56 8.23 -16.47
C LEU A 154 -11.65 9.37 -16.92
N GLY A 155 -10.65 9.10 -17.77
CA GLY A 155 -9.67 10.10 -18.18
C GLY A 155 -8.91 10.69 -17.00
N VAL A 156 -8.74 12.01 -17.02
CA VAL A 156 -8.16 12.79 -15.94
C VAL A 156 -9.27 13.34 -15.06
N GLN A 157 -9.22 13.03 -13.77
CA GLN A 157 -10.14 13.54 -12.77
C GLN A 157 -9.43 14.57 -11.89
N ARG A 158 -10.15 15.59 -11.48
CA ARG A 158 -9.68 16.58 -10.49
C ARG A 158 -10.35 16.32 -9.16
N ASP A 159 -9.57 16.39 -8.12
CA ASP A 159 -10.03 16.17 -6.76
C ASP A 159 -9.41 17.17 -5.80
N VAL A 160 -9.99 17.33 -4.63
CA VAL A 160 -9.50 18.20 -3.58
C VAL A 160 -9.12 17.36 -2.37
N ILE A 161 -7.86 17.40 -2.01
CA ILE A 161 -7.35 16.71 -0.83
C ILE A 161 -6.91 17.68 0.26
N THR A 162 -6.92 17.24 1.50
CA THR A 162 -6.38 18.01 2.62
C THR A 162 -4.86 17.89 2.69
N GLN A 163 -4.20 18.94 3.09
CA GLN A 163 -2.74 18.99 3.20
C GLN A 163 -2.14 17.85 4.04
N PRO A 164 -2.69 17.47 5.20
CA PRO A 164 -2.15 16.35 5.98
C PRO A 164 -2.18 15.00 5.24
N SER A 165 -3.16 14.81 4.37
CA SER A 165 -3.31 13.59 3.57
C SER A 165 -2.36 13.53 2.36
N HIS A 166 -1.59 14.58 2.14
CA HIS A 166 -0.79 14.77 0.96
C HIS A 166 0.52 13.96 0.98
N HIS A 167 1.02 13.61 2.17
CA HIS A 167 2.35 13.02 2.32
C HIS A 167 2.43 11.49 2.16
N ASP A 168 1.33 10.77 2.35
CA ASP A 168 1.33 9.31 2.44
C ASP A 168 0.26 8.67 1.55
N THR A 169 -0.25 9.38 0.56
CA THR A 169 -1.32 8.89 -0.30
C THR A 169 -0.84 8.61 -1.72
N PRO A 170 -1.53 7.72 -2.46
CA PRO A 170 -1.31 7.54 -3.89
C PRO A 170 -1.46 8.84 -4.71
N ASP A 171 -2.14 9.84 -4.18
CA ASP A 171 -2.32 11.17 -4.79
C ASP A 171 -0.99 11.91 -4.93
N GLU A 172 -0.08 11.72 -3.99
CA GLU A 172 1.27 12.25 -4.06
C GLU A 172 2.03 11.70 -5.27
N LEU A 173 1.87 10.41 -5.54
CA LEU A 173 2.41 9.75 -6.73
C LEU A 173 1.67 10.16 -8.01
N GLY A 174 0.43 10.61 -7.87
CA GLY A 174 -0.41 11.09 -8.97
C GLY A 174 -0.10 12.51 -9.45
N MET A 175 0.62 13.30 -8.66
CA MET A 175 0.90 14.70 -9.00
C MET A 175 1.92 14.84 -10.14
N PRO A 176 1.65 15.67 -11.16
CA PRO A 176 2.56 15.86 -12.28
C PRO A 176 3.93 16.41 -11.88
N ASN A 177 4.00 17.19 -10.81
CA ASN A 177 5.21 17.86 -10.35
C ASN A 177 5.81 17.24 -9.08
N GLY A 178 5.30 16.07 -8.67
CA GLY A 178 5.75 15.41 -7.45
C GLY A 178 5.29 16.11 -6.18
N VAL A 179 5.96 15.83 -5.14
CA VAL A 179 5.64 16.13 -3.75
C VAL A 179 5.62 17.63 -3.46
N VAL A 180 4.74 18.05 -2.56
CA VAL A 180 4.87 19.35 -1.89
C VAL A 180 6.24 19.41 -1.23
N PRO A 181 7.00 20.45 -1.49
CA PRO A 181 8.32 20.62 -0.89
C PRO A 181 8.23 20.48 0.63
N ASP A 182 9.28 19.92 1.19
CA ASP A 182 9.45 19.68 2.62
C ASP A 182 8.97 20.89 3.45
N VAL A 183 7.85 20.72 4.11
CA VAL A 183 7.15 21.76 4.89
C VAL A 183 8.10 22.40 5.91
N ASP A 184 8.92 21.59 6.55
CA ASP A 184 9.88 22.03 7.55
C ASP A 184 10.93 22.97 6.99
N LYS A 185 11.33 22.79 5.72
CA LYS A 185 12.34 23.62 5.07
C LYS A 185 11.80 24.95 4.57
N GLN A 186 10.51 25.05 4.34
CA GLN A 186 9.88 26.28 3.85
C GLN A 186 9.33 27.17 4.96
N GLY A 187 9.40 26.74 6.21
CA GLY A 187 8.81 27.47 7.33
C GLY A 187 7.30 27.63 7.22
N LEU A 188 6.64 26.72 6.50
CA LEU A 188 5.21 26.74 6.32
C LEU A 188 4.51 26.21 7.56
N ILE A 189 3.47 26.91 8.00
CA ILE A 189 2.65 26.51 9.14
C ILE A 189 1.30 26.01 8.63
N PRO A 190 0.96 24.72 8.84
CA PRO A 190 -0.30 24.16 8.40
C PRO A 190 -1.51 24.97 8.86
N GLY A 191 -2.35 25.35 7.91
CA GLY A 191 -3.54 26.13 8.19
C GLY A 191 -3.34 27.64 8.50
N VAL A 192 -2.09 28.11 8.46
CA VAL A 192 -1.76 29.54 8.64
C VAL A 192 -1.12 30.10 7.36
N THR A 193 0.06 29.62 6.99
CA THR A 193 0.79 30.04 5.79
C THR A 193 0.77 28.98 4.68
N MET A 194 0.31 27.78 4.99
CA MET A 194 0.19 26.68 4.05
C MET A 194 -1.28 26.43 3.68
N PRO A 195 -1.61 26.23 2.39
CA PRO A 195 -2.96 25.88 1.99
C PRO A 195 -3.44 24.63 2.73
N LYS A 196 -4.70 24.67 3.19
CA LYS A 196 -5.33 23.49 3.80
C LYS A 196 -5.78 22.46 2.79
N LEU A 197 -5.98 22.90 1.55
CA LEU A 197 -6.54 22.11 0.47
C LEU A 197 -5.64 22.19 -0.75
N HIS A 198 -5.49 21.07 -1.42
CA HIS A 198 -4.81 20.95 -2.71
C HIS A 198 -5.74 20.36 -3.74
N VAL A 199 -5.66 20.90 -4.95
CA VAL A 199 -6.27 20.27 -6.12
C VAL A 199 -5.24 19.31 -6.71
N VAL A 200 -5.62 18.05 -6.82
CA VAL A 200 -4.82 17.01 -7.48
C VAL A 200 -5.49 16.56 -8.76
N GLU A 201 -4.70 16.19 -9.74
CA GLU A 201 -5.17 15.58 -10.97
C GLU A 201 -4.76 14.11 -10.98
N ARG A 202 -5.74 13.24 -11.12
CA ARG A 202 -5.56 11.79 -11.21
C ARG A 202 -5.79 11.36 -12.64
N ASP A 203 -4.73 10.99 -13.32
CA ASP A 203 -4.81 10.41 -14.67
C ASP A 203 -4.99 8.89 -14.57
N TYR A 204 -6.23 8.46 -14.64
CA TYR A 204 -6.58 7.04 -14.55
C TYR A 204 -6.11 6.23 -15.76
N THR A 205 -5.79 6.85 -16.87
CA THR A 205 -5.24 6.17 -18.04
C THR A 205 -3.80 5.67 -17.81
N LYS A 206 -3.15 6.15 -16.77
CA LYS A 206 -1.75 5.87 -16.41
C LYS A 206 -1.58 4.92 -15.23
N ILE A 207 -2.63 4.27 -14.76
CA ILE A 207 -2.56 3.36 -13.61
C ILE A 207 -1.55 2.24 -13.85
N TYR A 208 -1.61 1.57 -15.02
CA TYR A 208 -0.67 0.50 -15.37
C TYR A 208 0.78 1.01 -15.44
N GLU A 209 0.98 2.14 -16.10
CA GLU A 209 2.31 2.74 -16.23
C GLU A 209 2.94 3.02 -14.86
N LYS A 210 2.14 3.57 -13.93
CA LYS A 210 2.58 3.83 -12.56
C LYS A 210 2.77 2.56 -11.71
N TRP A 211 2.02 1.52 -12.00
CA TRP A 211 2.16 0.23 -11.32
C TRP A 211 3.41 -0.53 -11.76
N ALA A 212 3.65 -0.58 -13.06
CA ALA A 212 4.66 -1.43 -13.67
C ALA A 212 6.05 -0.78 -13.76
N HIS A 213 6.22 0.44 -13.24
CA HIS A 213 7.50 1.17 -13.33
C HIS A 213 7.83 1.90 -12.04
N LEU A 214 9.13 2.04 -11.77
CA LEU A 214 9.60 2.95 -10.75
C LEU A 214 9.54 4.37 -11.30
N GLY A 215 8.67 5.19 -10.73
CA GLY A 215 8.54 6.59 -11.12
C GLY A 215 9.79 7.43 -10.80
N PRO A 216 9.85 8.67 -11.29
CA PRO A 216 11.04 9.52 -11.15
C PRO A 216 11.21 10.13 -9.74
N LEU A 217 10.21 10.03 -8.88
CA LEU A 217 10.23 10.69 -7.57
C LEU A 217 11.29 10.15 -6.61
N PRO A 218 11.53 8.83 -6.48
CA PRO A 218 12.58 8.34 -5.61
C PRO A 218 13.96 8.93 -5.92
N ALA A 219 14.32 9.03 -7.20
CA ALA A 219 15.59 9.64 -7.59
C ALA A 219 15.68 11.14 -7.23
N LYS A 220 14.56 11.87 -7.32
CA LYS A 220 14.52 13.31 -7.07
C LYS A 220 14.44 13.69 -5.60
N LEU A 221 13.66 12.96 -4.83
CA LEU A 221 13.27 13.30 -3.46
C LEU A 221 13.93 12.39 -2.43
N GLY A 222 14.47 11.27 -2.87
CA GLY A 222 14.91 10.20 -2.01
C GLY A 222 13.75 9.33 -1.55
N THR A 223 14.07 8.38 -0.70
CA THR A 223 13.11 7.52 0.00
C THR A 223 13.32 7.67 1.50
N GLY A 224 12.43 7.10 2.27
CA GLY A 224 12.58 7.06 3.73
C GLY A 224 11.30 6.60 4.38
N VAL A 225 11.44 6.03 5.55
CA VAL A 225 10.35 5.51 6.35
C VAL A 225 10.72 5.65 7.83
N HIS A 226 9.72 5.76 8.69
CA HIS A 226 9.92 5.78 10.14
C HIS A 226 10.95 6.80 10.64
N GLY A 227 10.98 7.98 10.01
CA GLY A 227 11.86 9.08 10.43
C GLY A 227 13.29 9.00 9.90
N THR A 228 13.58 8.11 8.95
CA THR A 228 14.83 8.10 8.17
C THR A 228 14.63 8.74 6.81
N LYS A 229 15.72 9.17 6.20
CA LYS A 229 15.76 9.64 4.81
C LYS A 229 17.01 9.12 4.10
N PHE A 230 16.82 8.73 2.83
CA PHE A 230 17.87 8.24 1.95
C PHE A 230 17.86 9.02 0.63
N ASN A 231 19.04 9.41 0.15
CA ASN A 231 19.22 9.77 -1.25
C ASN A 231 19.46 8.48 -2.04
N VAL A 232 18.60 8.20 -2.98
CA VAL A 232 18.62 6.95 -3.76
C VAL A 232 18.83 7.19 -5.26
N GLU A 233 19.28 8.38 -5.67
CA GLU A 233 19.50 8.71 -7.08
C GLU A 233 20.46 7.72 -7.75
N LYS A 234 21.55 7.35 -7.05
CA LYS A 234 22.51 6.36 -7.52
C LYS A 234 21.88 4.99 -7.64
N GLN A 235 21.13 4.56 -6.62
CA GLN A 235 20.47 3.25 -6.59
C GLN A 235 19.41 3.11 -7.68
N VAL A 236 18.69 4.18 -8.00
CA VAL A 236 17.75 4.17 -9.13
C VAL A 236 18.48 3.94 -10.45
N LYS A 237 19.62 4.59 -10.68
CA LYS A 237 20.46 4.35 -11.88
C LYS A 237 21.01 2.93 -11.95
N GLU A 238 21.36 2.35 -10.80
CA GLU A 238 21.80 0.95 -10.74
C GLU A 238 20.63 0.00 -11.07
N LEU A 239 19.42 0.32 -10.62
CA LEU A 239 18.21 -0.45 -10.96
C LEU A 239 17.85 -0.41 -12.45
N GLU A 240 18.16 0.68 -13.17
CA GLU A 240 18.02 0.73 -14.63
C GLU A 240 18.83 -0.39 -15.31
N LEU A 241 20.00 -0.71 -14.76
CA LEU A 241 20.85 -1.79 -15.28
C LEU A 241 20.37 -3.18 -14.85
N ILE A 242 19.84 -3.31 -13.64
CA ILE A 242 19.40 -4.59 -13.05
C ILE A 242 18.06 -5.02 -13.63
N CYS A 243 17.08 -4.13 -13.57
CA CYS A 243 15.70 -4.38 -13.99
C CYS A 243 15.44 -4.08 -15.47
N GLY A 244 16.34 -3.31 -16.10
CA GLY A 244 16.08 -2.71 -17.41
C GLY A 244 15.12 -1.55 -17.35
N THR A 245 14.92 -0.91 -18.49
CA THR A 245 14.00 0.23 -18.62
C THR A 245 12.96 -0.03 -19.70
N SER A 246 11.88 0.73 -19.67
CA SER A 246 10.92 0.80 -20.78
C SER A 246 10.37 2.22 -20.95
N GLU A 247 9.96 2.52 -22.18
CA GLU A 247 9.40 3.83 -22.55
C GLU A 247 8.03 4.02 -21.93
N THR A 248 7.83 5.17 -21.31
CA THR A 248 6.56 5.56 -20.68
C THR A 248 6.17 6.99 -21.09
N SER A 249 5.00 7.44 -20.72
CA SER A 249 4.57 8.83 -20.95
C SER A 249 5.41 9.85 -20.16
N MET A 250 6.15 9.39 -19.14
CA MET A 250 7.06 10.21 -18.32
C MET A 250 8.52 10.08 -18.75
N GLY A 251 8.80 9.42 -19.86
CA GLY A 251 10.12 9.06 -20.36
C GLY A 251 10.49 7.61 -20.06
N GLU A 252 11.76 7.29 -20.19
CA GLU A 252 12.30 5.98 -19.92
C GLU A 252 12.40 5.75 -18.40
N LEU A 253 11.74 4.72 -17.89
CA LEU A 253 11.67 4.39 -16.48
C LEU A 253 12.07 2.95 -16.21
N VAL A 254 12.53 2.67 -14.99
CA VAL A 254 12.87 1.31 -14.52
C VAL A 254 11.66 0.40 -14.64
N ASP A 255 11.83 -0.71 -15.34
CA ASP A 255 10.78 -1.71 -15.56
C ASP A 255 10.60 -2.59 -14.31
N LEU A 256 9.43 -2.50 -13.71
CA LEU A 256 8.98 -3.31 -12.59
C LEU A 256 7.81 -4.24 -12.96
N SER A 257 7.69 -4.63 -14.24
CA SER A 257 6.57 -5.43 -14.72
C SER A 257 6.56 -6.89 -14.25
N LYS A 258 7.58 -7.32 -13.49
CA LYS A 258 7.70 -8.66 -12.90
C LYS A 258 7.93 -8.57 -11.40
N ASP A 259 7.39 -9.54 -10.65
CA ASP A 259 7.55 -9.68 -9.21
C ASP A 259 9.02 -9.69 -8.76
N THR A 260 9.88 -10.45 -9.43
CA THR A 260 11.32 -10.51 -9.12
C THR A 260 12.02 -9.15 -9.28
N LYS A 261 11.64 -8.35 -10.28
CA LYS A 261 12.17 -7.00 -10.45
C LYS A 261 11.72 -6.06 -9.33
N VAL A 262 10.48 -6.22 -8.85
CA VAL A 262 9.98 -5.48 -7.69
C VAL A 262 10.75 -5.85 -6.44
N ILE A 263 11.05 -7.14 -6.24
CA ILE A 263 11.86 -7.60 -5.11
C ILE A 263 13.26 -6.97 -5.17
N ASP A 264 13.92 -6.99 -6.32
CA ASP A 264 15.23 -6.33 -6.49
C ASP A 264 15.16 -4.83 -6.19
N ALA A 265 14.12 -4.14 -6.65
CA ALA A 265 13.93 -2.72 -6.35
C ALA A 265 13.75 -2.47 -4.84
N ILE A 266 12.95 -3.28 -4.15
CA ILE A 266 12.75 -3.17 -2.71
C ILE A 266 14.07 -3.38 -1.97
N LEU A 267 14.80 -4.43 -2.28
CA LEU A 267 16.08 -4.75 -1.66
C LEU A 267 17.12 -3.65 -1.94
N HIS A 268 17.15 -3.14 -3.16
CA HIS A 268 18.15 -2.15 -3.57
C HIS A 268 17.90 -0.76 -2.96
N LEU A 269 16.65 -0.42 -2.66
CA LEU A 269 16.24 0.87 -2.11
C LEU A 269 16.06 0.87 -0.59
N SER A 270 16.45 -0.19 0.10
CA SER A 270 16.27 -0.33 1.55
C SER A 270 17.60 -0.33 2.31
N GLY A 271 17.64 0.38 3.45
CA GLY A 271 18.79 0.39 4.34
C GLY A 271 19.07 -0.94 5.05
N VAL A 272 18.13 -1.90 5.04
CA VAL A 272 18.36 -3.23 5.63
C VAL A 272 19.12 -4.17 4.73
N SER A 273 19.19 -3.87 3.43
CA SER A 273 19.79 -4.72 2.41
C SER A 273 20.83 -4.01 1.55
N ASN A 274 21.01 -2.69 1.74
CA ASN A 274 21.96 -1.86 1.01
C ASN A 274 22.84 -1.09 2.00
N GLY A 275 24.15 -1.42 2.04
CA GLY A 275 25.10 -0.88 3.01
C GLY A 275 25.28 0.64 2.91
N GLU A 276 25.26 1.20 1.70
CA GLU A 276 25.34 2.64 1.48
C GLU A 276 24.13 3.37 2.07
N LEU A 277 22.94 2.83 1.86
CA LEU A 277 21.72 3.40 2.43
C LEU A 277 21.67 3.20 3.96
N ALA A 278 22.14 2.07 4.47
CA ALA A 278 22.30 1.87 5.90
C ALA A 278 23.14 2.97 6.55
N LYS A 279 24.28 3.27 5.96
CA LYS A 279 25.16 4.38 6.42
C LYS A 279 24.44 5.71 6.38
N GLN A 280 23.84 6.08 5.24
CA GLN A 280 23.07 7.31 5.11
C GLN A 280 21.97 7.42 6.18
N GLY A 281 21.25 6.32 6.45
CA GLY A 281 20.21 6.29 7.48
C GLY A 281 20.73 6.61 8.87
N PHE A 282 21.86 6.04 9.27
CA PHE A 282 22.46 6.33 10.57
C PHE A 282 23.08 7.73 10.65
N GLU A 283 23.66 8.23 9.58
CA GLU A 283 24.11 9.63 9.49
C GLU A 283 22.92 10.60 9.64
N TYR A 284 21.81 10.34 8.95
CA TYR A 284 20.59 11.13 9.09
C TYR A 284 20.05 11.10 10.53
N LEU A 285 19.95 9.93 11.13
CA LEU A 285 19.50 9.78 12.52
C LEU A 285 20.43 10.48 13.50
N SER A 286 21.74 10.43 13.27
CA SER A 286 22.73 11.15 14.08
C SER A 286 22.47 12.66 14.03
N SER A 287 22.25 13.22 12.85
CA SER A 287 21.94 14.64 12.66
C SER A 287 20.65 15.06 13.37
N ARG A 288 19.64 14.20 13.39
CA ARG A 288 18.33 14.48 14.01
C ARG A 288 18.35 14.36 15.53
N THR A 289 19.22 13.55 16.06
CA THR A 289 19.21 13.19 17.50
C THR A 289 20.33 13.86 18.28
N GLY A 290 21.30 14.46 17.60
CA GLY A 290 22.50 15.00 18.21
C GLY A 290 23.43 13.94 18.84
N LYS A 291 23.20 12.65 18.56
CA LYS A 291 24.03 11.54 19.01
C LYS A 291 24.71 10.89 17.83
N ASP A 292 25.97 10.55 17.96
CA ASP A 292 26.66 9.77 16.95
C ASP A 292 26.14 8.31 16.95
N LEU A 293 25.38 7.97 15.90
CA LEU A 293 24.85 6.65 15.67
C LEU A 293 25.51 5.95 14.48
N THR A 294 26.47 6.61 13.83
CA THR A 294 27.17 6.06 12.67
C THR A 294 27.88 4.73 12.98
N PRO A 295 28.39 4.47 14.21
CA PRO A 295 28.95 3.15 14.55
C PRO A 295 27.94 2.00 14.52
N LEU A 296 26.64 2.29 14.47
CA LEU A 296 25.60 1.26 14.32
C LEU A 296 25.37 0.86 12.86
N GLY A 297 25.91 1.62 11.92
CA GLY A 297 25.88 1.29 10.51
C GLY A 297 26.85 0.17 10.17
N THR A 298 26.70 -0.40 8.99
CA THR A 298 27.70 -1.35 8.47
C THR A 298 29.01 -0.62 8.14
N ALA A 299 30.12 -1.29 8.38
CA ALA A 299 31.44 -0.82 7.93
C ALA A 299 31.66 -1.00 6.43
N ASP A 300 30.88 -1.85 5.78
CA ASP A 300 31.01 -2.18 4.36
C ASP A 300 29.83 -1.57 3.58
N GLU A 301 30.14 -0.43 2.95
CA GLU A 301 29.16 0.31 2.12
C GLU A 301 28.85 -0.40 0.80
N ASP A 302 29.69 -1.32 0.36
CA ASP A 302 29.54 -2.05 -0.90
C ASP A 302 28.62 -3.28 -0.76
N VAL A 303 28.25 -3.64 0.46
CA VAL A 303 27.33 -4.77 0.68
C VAL A 303 25.97 -4.48 0.06
N ARG A 304 25.51 -5.40 -0.76
CA ARG A 304 24.17 -5.43 -1.35
C ARG A 304 23.60 -6.82 -1.19
N ILE A 305 22.36 -6.90 -0.76
CA ILE A 305 21.57 -8.13 -0.75
C ILE A 305 20.63 -8.05 -1.93
N THR A 306 20.69 -9.03 -2.82
CA THR A 306 19.92 -9.12 -4.05
C THR A 306 18.90 -10.25 -3.98
N TRP A 307 17.97 -10.28 -4.94
CA TRP A 307 17.08 -11.42 -5.13
C TRP A 307 17.84 -12.74 -5.27
N ASP A 308 18.91 -12.75 -6.05
CA ASP A 308 19.72 -13.95 -6.25
C ASP A 308 20.36 -14.47 -4.95
N ASP A 309 20.73 -13.56 -4.06
CA ASP A 309 21.24 -13.94 -2.73
C ASP A 309 20.17 -14.59 -1.86
N ILE A 310 19.00 -13.98 -1.72
CA ILE A 310 17.94 -14.50 -0.85
C ILE A 310 17.21 -15.69 -1.44
N LYS A 311 17.21 -15.83 -2.78
CA LYS A 311 16.65 -16.97 -3.49
C LYS A 311 17.31 -18.29 -3.12
N GLU A 312 18.61 -18.29 -2.90
CA GLU A 312 19.36 -19.47 -2.53
C GLU A 312 19.21 -19.85 -1.05
N ARG A 313 19.23 -18.83 -0.19
CA ARG A 313 19.11 -19.01 1.27
C ARG A 313 18.73 -17.69 1.95
N PRO A 314 18.09 -17.74 3.13
CA PRO A 314 17.87 -16.55 3.94
C PRO A 314 19.17 -15.79 4.20
N LYS A 315 19.11 -14.46 4.11
CA LYS A 315 20.21 -13.55 4.43
C LYS A 315 19.89 -12.76 5.67
N GLU A 316 20.86 -12.61 6.54
CA GLU A 316 20.75 -11.68 7.66
C GLU A 316 20.73 -10.24 7.12
N VAL A 317 19.86 -9.41 7.67
CA VAL A 317 19.83 -7.98 7.34
C VAL A 317 21.19 -7.34 7.69
N ILE A 318 21.61 -6.38 6.88
CA ILE A 318 22.86 -5.66 7.12
C ILE A 318 22.76 -4.89 8.44
N THR A 319 21.69 -4.08 8.55
CA THR A 319 21.35 -3.29 9.73
C THR A 319 19.96 -2.72 9.53
N SER A 320 19.41 -2.03 10.50
CA SER A 320 18.08 -1.43 10.36
C SER A 320 18.05 -0.01 10.97
N PRO A 321 18.44 1.00 10.18
CA PRO A 321 18.29 2.39 10.61
C PRO A 321 16.82 2.75 10.84
N GLU A 322 15.90 2.26 10.02
CA GLU A 322 14.46 2.47 10.14
C GLU A 322 13.94 1.91 11.48
N TRP A 323 14.30 0.69 11.80
CA TRP A 323 13.91 0.08 13.07
C TRP A 323 14.51 0.80 14.28
N THR A 324 15.73 1.31 14.15
CA THR A 324 16.36 2.12 15.20
C THR A 324 15.60 3.44 15.39
N ALA A 325 15.08 4.03 14.33
CA ALA A 325 14.21 5.21 14.40
C ALA A 325 12.88 4.88 15.08
N ASP A 326 12.22 3.77 14.69
CA ASP A 326 10.97 3.31 15.27
C ASP A 326 11.08 3.04 16.76
N LYS A 327 12.12 2.36 17.20
CA LYS A 327 12.38 2.14 18.62
C LYS A 327 12.45 3.43 19.43
N ARG A 328 12.85 4.53 18.82
CA ARG A 328 12.90 5.84 19.49
C ARG A 328 11.55 6.50 19.57
N LEU A 329 10.74 6.36 18.52
CA LEU A 329 9.36 6.84 18.49
C LEU A 329 8.49 6.03 19.45
N SER A 330 8.81 4.76 19.66
CA SER A 330 8.08 3.86 20.53
C SER A 330 8.76 3.59 21.89
N LEU A 331 9.66 4.45 22.35
CA LEU A 331 10.24 4.37 23.69
C LEU A 331 9.19 4.28 24.81
N ILE A 332 8.00 4.79 24.56
CA ILE A 332 6.81 4.62 25.42
C ILE A 332 6.40 3.15 25.51
N HIS A 333 6.60 2.35 24.44
CA HIS A 333 6.24 0.94 24.39
C HIS A 333 7.39 0.00 24.81
N ILE A 334 8.63 0.48 24.82
CA ILE A 334 9.81 -0.32 25.20
C ILE A 334 10.06 -0.29 26.72
N SER A 335 9.62 0.75 27.39
CA SER A 335 9.78 0.87 28.84
C SER A 335 8.79 0.04 29.65
N GLU A 336 7.74 -0.48 29.02
CA GLU A 336 6.62 -1.15 29.69
C GLU A 336 6.55 -2.69 29.59
N PRO A 337 7.15 -3.39 28.62
CA PRO A 337 6.79 -4.80 28.38
C PRO A 337 7.48 -5.79 29.30
N THR A 338 8.28 -5.35 30.22
CA THR A 338 9.06 -6.28 31.06
C THR A 338 8.84 -6.11 32.57
N ARG A 339 7.66 -5.62 32.93
CA ARG A 339 7.28 -5.62 34.35
C ARG A 339 5.93 -6.30 34.57
#